data_2ff9588a26c06194bc62c78729595c0f
#
_entry.id   2ff9588a26c06194bc62c78729595c0f
#
_cell.length_a   1.000
_cell.length_b   1.000
_cell.length_c   1.000
_cell.angle_alpha   90.00
_cell.angle_beta   90.00
_cell.angle_gamma   90.00
#
_symmetry.space_group_name_H-M   'P 1'
#
loop_
_entity.id
_entity.type
_entity.pdbx_description
1 polymer ?
#
loop_
_entity_poly.entity_id
_entity_poly.type
_entity_poly.pdbx_seq_one_letter_code
_entity_poly.pdbx_strand_id
1 'polypeptide(L)'
;MALNISDLQLEGKKIIIVEDDLPSIKYYETLLKSSGADISIFHNGKEFIDYINHEKGRIDLVFMDFLIPLINGIECLRIFRKARKNVPVLMLTAYSSEQSKTEAYLAGCNEYVLKPIYPEKIFFLIEKYLKHEVLPSYIE
;
A
#
# COMPACT_ATOMS: atom_id res chain seq x y z
N MET A 1 -8.79 6.75 -23.08
CA MET A 1 -7.38 6.38 -23.19
C MET A 1 -6.94 5.67 -21.91
N ALA A 2 -6.31 4.53 -22.07
CA ALA A 2 -5.88 3.77 -20.91
C ALA A 2 -4.69 4.43 -20.25
N LEU A 3 -4.70 4.52 -18.92
CA LEU A 3 -3.59 5.03 -18.15
C LEU A 3 -2.47 3.99 -18.16
N ASN A 4 -1.26 4.43 -18.43
CA ASN A 4 -0.09 3.58 -18.36
C ASN A 4 0.65 3.92 -17.07
N ILE A 5 1.12 2.90 -16.35
CA ILE A 5 1.80 3.12 -15.08
C ILE A 5 3.03 4.02 -15.22
N SER A 6 3.73 3.94 -16.37
CA SER A 6 4.89 4.79 -16.60
C SER A 6 4.54 6.28 -16.65
N ASP A 7 3.28 6.60 -16.95
CA ASP A 7 2.81 7.99 -17.00
C ASP A 7 2.73 8.59 -15.60
N LEU A 8 2.74 7.77 -14.56
CA LEU A 8 2.66 8.27 -13.19
C LEU A 8 3.95 8.91 -12.71
N GLN A 9 5.09 8.51 -13.27
CA GLN A 9 6.39 9.13 -12.97
C GLN A 9 6.65 9.21 -11.47
N LEU A 10 6.85 8.04 -10.86
CA LEU A 10 6.97 7.92 -9.41
C LEU A 10 8.42 7.93 -8.90
N GLU A 11 9.35 8.54 -9.65
CA GLU A 11 10.73 8.68 -9.20
C GLU A 11 10.76 9.39 -7.85
N GLY A 12 11.56 8.87 -6.94
CA GLY A 12 11.67 9.42 -5.60
C GLY A 12 10.58 8.96 -4.63
N LYS A 13 9.59 8.21 -5.11
CA LYS A 13 8.54 7.66 -4.23
C LYS A 13 8.93 6.28 -3.75
N LYS A 14 8.64 5.99 -2.49
CA LYS A 14 8.91 4.70 -1.87
C LYS A 14 7.61 3.98 -1.61
N ILE A 15 7.44 2.81 -2.21
CA ILE A 15 6.26 1.98 -2.03
C ILE A 15 6.68 0.69 -1.34
N ILE A 16 5.99 0.34 -0.27
CA ILE A 16 6.20 -0.91 0.45
C ILE A 16 5.04 -1.85 0.11
N ILE A 17 5.38 -3.12 -0.11
CA ILE A 17 4.38 -4.15 -0.32
C ILE A 17 4.64 -5.24 0.71
N VAL A 18 3.64 -5.53 1.55
CA VAL A 18 3.72 -6.59 2.55
C VAL A 18 2.79 -7.71 2.10
N GLU A 19 3.37 -8.78 1.58
CA GLU A 19 2.63 -9.85 0.90
C GLU A 19 3.50 -11.11 0.87
N ASP A 20 2.92 -12.28 1.17
CA ASP A 20 3.67 -13.53 1.12
C ASP A 20 3.33 -14.40 -0.09
N ASP A 21 2.27 -14.07 -0.82
CA ASP A 21 1.84 -14.85 -1.99
C ASP A 21 2.68 -14.48 -3.20
N LEU A 22 3.49 -15.43 -3.69
CA LEU A 22 4.42 -15.15 -4.78
C LEU A 22 3.76 -14.67 -6.06
N PRO A 23 2.63 -15.25 -6.52
CA PRO A 23 1.95 -14.71 -7.69
C PRO A 23 1.48 -13.27 -7.50
N SER A 24 0.99 -12.91 -6.31
CA SER A 24 0.58 -11.54 -6.02
C SER A 24 1.76 -10.59 -6.06
N ILE A 25 2.88 -10.98 -5.46
CA ILE A 25 4.10 -10.18 -5.48
C ILE A 25 4.52 -9.93 -6.92
N LYS A 26 4.56 -10.98 -7.74
CA LYS A 26 4.96 -10.87 -9.14
C LYS A 26 4.04 -9.91 -9.90
N TYR A 27 2.75 -9.99 -9.61
CA TYR A 27 1.75 -9.12 -10.23
C TYR A 27 2.06 -7.64 -9.93
N TYR A 28 2.28 -7.32 -8.64
CA TYR A 28 2.56 -5.93 -8.27
C TYR A 28 3.89 -5.45 -8.83
N GLU A 29 4.91 -6.30 -8.77
CA GLU A 29 6.21 -5.93 -9.33
C GLU A 29 6.11 -5.64 -10.82
N THR A 30 5.39 -6.47 -11.54
CA THR A 30 5.21 -6.30 -12.98
C THR A 30 4.47 -5.01 -13.29
N LEU A 31 3.38 -4.73 -12.54
CA LEU A 31 2.61 -3.51 -12.76
C LEU A 31 3.42 -2.25 -12.46
N LEU A 32 4.26 -2.29 -11.43
CA LEU A 32 4.95 -1.08 -10.97
C LEU A 32 6.34 -0.91 -11.56
N LYS A 33 6.80 -1.88 -12.32
CA LYS A 33 8.17 -1.92 -12.82
C LYS A 33 8.59 -0.65 -13.55
N SER A 34 7.72 -0.10 -14.38
CA SER A 34 8.07 1.06 -15.18
C SER A 34 7.66 2.39 -14.56
N SER A 35 7.17 2.37 -13.31
CA SER A 35 6.68 3.59 -12.67
C SER A 35 7.80 4.52 -12.20
N GLY A 36 8.99 3.98 -11.97
CA GLY A 36 10.08 4.74 -11.37
C GLY A 36 10.13 4.69 -9.86
N ALA A 37 9.11 4.13 -9.21
CA ALA A 37 9.08 4.05 -7.75
C ALA A 37 10.12 3.06 -7.22
N ASP A 38 10.61 3.34 -6.03
CA ASP A 38 11.45 2.41 -5.28
C ASP A 38 10.53 1.46 -4.53
N ILE A 39 10.56 0.19 -4.88
CA ILE A 39 9.66 -0.82 -4.33
C ILE A 39 10.44 -1.73 -3.39
N SER A 40 9.94 -1.90 -2.17
CA SER A 40 10.46 -2.91 -1.24
C SER A 40 9.34 -3.87 -0.87
N ILE A 41 9.67 -5.15 -0.83
CA ILE A 41 8.70 -6.20 -0.56
C ILE A 41 9.10 -6.93 0.71
N PHE A 42 8.14 -7.07 1.62
CA PHE A 42 8.32 -7.85 2.83
C PHE A 42 7.33 -9.00 2.81
N HIS A 43 7.80 -10.19 3.13
CA HIS A 43 7.03 -11.42 2.98
C HIS A 43 6.22 -11.77 4.22
N ASN A 44 6.42 -11.02 5.30
CA ASN A 44 5.66 -11.20 6.52
C ASN A 44 5.67 -9.93 7.35
N GLY A 45 4.81 -9.89 8.36
CA GLY A 45 4.66 -8.70 9.18
C GLY A 45 5.88 -8.40 10.04
N LYS A 46 6.59 -9.44 10.48
CA LYS A 46 7.77 -9.24 11.33
C LYS A 46 8.87 -8.52 10.55
N GLU A 47 9.15 -8.96 9.33
CA GLU A 47 10.14 -8.30 8.49
C GLU A 47 9.81 -6.83 8.29
N PHE A 48 8.55 -6.52 8.04
CA PHE A 48 8.13 -5.15 7.83
C PHE A 48 8.32 -4.31 9.10
N ILE A 49 7.88 -4.84 10.24
CA ILE A 49 8.02 -4.11 11.51
C ILE A 49 9.49 -3.91 11.86
N ASP A 50 10.32 -4.93 11.65
CA ASP A 50 11.76 -4.78 11.87
C ASP A 50 12.33 -3.66 10.99
N TYR A 51 11.90 -3.61 9.75
CA TYR A 51 12.35 -2.58 8.83
C TYR A 51 11.98 -1.18 9.35
N ILE A 52 10.72 -0.97 9.73
CA ILE A 52 10.29 0.37 10.16
C ILE A 52 10.90 0.79 11.48
N ASN A 53 11.30 -0.18 12.32
CA ASN A 53 11.96 0.13 13.58
C ASN A 53 13.41 0.57 13.40
N HIS A 54 14.05 0.15 12.32
CA HIS A 54 15.46 0.45 12.07
C HIS A 54 15.67 1.48 10.97
N GLU A 55 14.70 1.66 10.10
CA GLU A 55 14.82 2.56 8.95
C GLU A 55 14.02 3.83 9.19
N LYS A 56 14.71 4.96 9.09
CA LYS A 56 14.08 6.27 9.26
C LYS A 56 13.68 6.91 7.94
N GLY A 57 13.94 6.21 6.84
CA GLY A 57 13.69 6.76 5.52
C GLY A 57 12.21 7.00 5.22
N ARG A 58 11.99 7.70 4.15
CA ARG A 58 10.65 8.04 3.68
C ARG A 58 9.92 6.81 3.18
N ILE A 59 8.65 6.73 3.52
CA ILE A 59 7.72 5.74 2.97
C ILE A 59 6.53 6.54 2.49
N ASP A 60 6.13 6.33 1.24
CA ASP A 60 5.06 7.12 0.63
C ASP A 60 3.74 6.37 0.54
N LEU A 61 3.79 5.05 0.45
CA LEU A 61 2.58 4.24 0.29
C LEU A 61 2.88 2.81 0.73
N VAL A 62 1.92 2.18 1.39
CA VAL A 62 2.03 0.76 1.79
C VAL A 62 0.84 -0.02 1.24
N PHE A 63 1.13 -1.11 0.54
CA PHE A 63 0.15 -2.13 0.19
C PHE A 63 0.33 -3.26 1.20
N MET A 64 -0.72 -3.60 1.93
CA MET A 64 -0.62 -4.62 2.98
C MET A 64 -1.72 -5.65 2.83
N ASP A 65 -1.34 -6.92 2.72
CA ASP A 65 -2.32 -8.00 2.74
C ASP A 65 -2.86 -8.16 4.16
N PHE A 66 -4.14 -8.46 4.27
CA PHE A 66 -4.78 -8.70 5.55
C PHE A 66 -4.21 -9.97 6.21
N LEU A 67 -3.98 -11.03 5.42
CA LEU A 67 -3.43 -12.28 5.92
C LEU A 67 -1.97 -12.43 5.55
N ILE A 68 -1.10 -12.08 6.49
CA ILE A 68 0.34 -12.26 6.33
C ILE A 68 0.88 -13.05 7.51
N PRO A 69 1.97 -13.81 7.30
CA PRO A 69 2.52 -14.65 8.39
C PRO A 69 3.15 -13.83 9.50
N LEU A 70 3.26 -14.45 10.66
CA LEU A 70 3.93 -14.02 11.88
C LEU A 70 3.19 -12.93 12.62
N ILE A 71 2.92 -11.80 11.99
CA ILE A 71 2.10 -10.74 12.58
C ILE A 71 1.02 -10.44 11.55
N ASN A 72 -0.26 -10.62 11.91
CA ASN A 72 -1.34 -10.41 10.93
C ASN A 72 -1.43 -8.94 10.51
N GLY A 73 -2.10 -8.71 9.39
CA GLY A 73 -2.14 -7.39 8.77
C GLY A 73 -2.71 -6.31 9.66
N ILE A 74 -3.74 -6.61 10.43
CA ILE A 74 -4.36 -5.63 11.33
C ILE A 74 -3.39 -5.19 12.43
N GLU A 75 -2.74 -6.17 13.07
CA GLU A 75 -1.78 -5.85 14.12
C GLU A 75 -0.58 -5.12 13.56
N CYS A 76 -0.11 -5.56 12.40
CA CYS A 76 0.98 -4.91 11.70
C CYS A 76 0.64 -3.45 11.41
N LEU A 77 -0.58 -3.21 10.95
CA LEU A 77 -1.06 -1.86 10.67
C LEU A 77 -1.10 -1.00 11.93
N ARG A 78 -1.59 -1.56 13.04
CA ARG A 78 -1.61 -0.82 14.32
C ARG A 78 -0.21 -0.37 14.71
N ILE A 79 0.76 -1.28 14.62
CA ILE A 79 2.15 -0.97 14.97
C ILE A 79 2.71 0.09 14.02
N PHE A 80 2.49 -0.09 12.73
CA PHE A 80 2.98 0.86 11.74
C PHE A 80 2.38 2.25 11.96
N ARG A 81 1.10 2.31 12.25
CA ARG A 81 0.39 3.58 12.42
C ARG A 81 0.90 4.38 13.61
N LYS A 82 1.37 3.71 14.66
CA LYS A 82 1.99 4.40 15.78
C LYS A 82 3.30 5.08 15.37
N ALA A 83 4.05 4.44 14.48
CA ALA A 83 5.32 4.98 14.00
C ALA A 83 5.14 6.00 12.88
N ARG A 84 4.15 5.80 12.05
CA ARG A 84 3.94 6.62 10.83
C ARG A 84 2.46 6.95 10.72
N LYS A 85 2.08 8.14 11.16
CA LYS A 85 0.67 8.50 11.27
C LYS A 85 0.01 8.90 9.96
N ASN A 86 0.80 9.38 8.99
CA ASN A 86 0.25 9.98 7.79
C ASN A 86 0.53 9.22 6.50
N VAL A 87 1.25 8.10 6.57
CA VAL A 87 1.55 7.32 5.38
C VAL A 87 0.29 6.55 4.95
N PRO A 88 -0.16 6.68 3.70
CA PRO A 88 -1.32 5.93 3.25
C PRO A 88 -1.05 4.42 3.28
N VAL A 89 -2.00 3.66 3.81
CA VAL A 89 -1.95 2.21 3.82
C VAL A 89 -3.19 1.68 3.13
N LEU A 90 -2.98 0.87 2.10
CA LEU A 90 -4.05 0.21 1.37
C LEU A 90 -4.06 -1.24 1.81
N MET A 91 -5.13 -1.65 2.48
CA MET A 91 -5.31 -3.03 2.92
C MET A 91 -5.90 -3.83 1.77
N LEU A 92 -5.19 -4.85 1.31
CA LEU A 92 -5.59 -5.66 0.16
C LEU A 92 -5.95 -7.04 0.66
N THR A 93 -7.17 -7.50 0.36
CA THR A 93 -7.64 -8.73 0.98
C THR A 93 -8.71 -9.44 0.15
N ALA A 94 -8.80 -10.75 0.34
CA ALA A 94 -9.90 -11.54 -0.18
C ALA A 94 -11.14 -11.53 0.74
N TYR A 95 -11.01 -10.97 1.95
CA TYR A 95 -12.11 -10.95 2.91
C TYR A 95 -13.06 -9.79 2.67
N SER A 96 -14.34 -10.12 2.50
CA SER A 96 -15.35 -9.11 2.19
C SER A 96 -16.26 -8.76 3.38
N SER A 97 -16.01 -9.32 4.58
CA SER A 97 -16.91 -9.07 5.70
C SER A 97 -16.84 -7.61 6.17
N GLU A 98 -17.99 -7.11 6.62
CA GLU A 98 -18.04 -5.76 7.18
C GLU A 98 -17.21 -5.65 8.46
N GLN A 99 -17.14 -6.74 9.23
CA GLN A 99 -16.34 -6.76 10.44
C GLN A 99 -14.85 -6.56 10.12
N SER A 100 -14.32 -7.29 9.15
CA SER A 100 -12.94 -7.16 8.75
C SER A 100 -12.63 -5.75 8.25
N LYS A 101 -13.53 -5.21 7.45
CA LYS A 101 -13.41 -3.86 6.92
C LYS A 101 -13.39 -2.83 8.04
N THR A 102 -14.31 -2.95 8.99
CA THR A 102 -14.37 -2.04 10.14
C THR A 102 -13.09 -2.11 10.95
N GLU A 103 -12.59 -3.33 11.23
CA GLU A 103 -11.34 -3.49 11.97
C GLU A 103 -10.17 -2.83 11.26
N ALA A 104 -10.10 -2.97 9.94
CA ALA A 104 -9.01 -2.38 9.16
C ALA A 104 -9.04 -0.85 9.23
N TYR A 105 -10.21 -0.24 9.08
CA TYR A 105 -10.32 1.20 9.17
C TYR A 105 -10.04 1.71 10.58
N LEU A 106 -10.49 0.99 11.59
CA LEU A 106 -10.20 1.37 12.98
C LEU A 106 -8.70 1.24 13.28
N ALA A 107 -8.02 0.29 12.65
CA ALA A 107 -6.58 0.15 12.78
C ALA A 107 -5.81 1.22 12.02
N GLY A 108 -6.45 1.93 11.11
CA GLY A 108 -5.87 3.08 10.44
C GLY A 108 -5.58 2.95 8.96
N CYS A 109 -6.20 1.98 8.25
CA CYS A 109 -5.98 1.92 6.80
C CYS A 109 -6.74 3.05 6.10
N ASN A 110 -6.26 3.43 4.94
CA ASN A 110 -6.88 4.47 4.12
C ASN A 110 -7.87 3.89 3.11
N GLU A 111 -7.64 2.66 2.67
CA GLU A 111 -8.52 1.95 1.73
C GLU A 111 -8.55 0.49 2.10
N TYR A 112 -9.70 -0.12 1.92
CA TYR A 112 -9.87 -1.56 2.08
C TYR A 112 -10.31 -2.10 0.72
N VAL A 113 -9.41 -2.82 0.05
CA VAL A 113 -9.58 -3.19 -1.36
C VAL A 113 -9.68 -4.69 -1.48
N LEU A 114 -10.77 -5.16 -2.09
CA LEU A 114 -11.00 -6.59 -2.27
C LEU A 114 -10.24 -7.14 -3.47
N LYS A 115 -9.60 -8.28 -3.27
CA LYS A 115 -8.98 -9.03 -4.37
C LYS A 115 -10.06 -9.75 -5.17
N PRO A 116 -9.89 -9.94 -6.48
CA PRO A 116 -8.74 -9.56 -7.30
C PRO A 116 -8.73 -8.06 -7.60
N ILE A 117 -7.52 -7.49 -7.65
CA ILE A 117 -7.38 -6.06 -7.87
C ILE A 117 -6.87 -5.84 -9.28
N TYR A 118 -7.69 -5.19 -10.10
CA TYR A 118 -7.34 -4.96 -11.50
C TYR A 118 -6.38 -3.77 -11.64
N PRO A 119 -5.60 -3.74 -12.72
CA PRO A 119 -4.61 -2.68 -12.90
C PRO A 119 -5.18 -1.27 -12.80
N GLU A 120 -6.38 -1.05 -13.35
CA GLU A 120 -7.01 0.27 -13.32
C GLU A 120 -7.25 0.75 -11.90
N LYS A 121 -7.64 -0.17 -11.00
CA LYS A 121 -7.87 0.18 -9.60
C LYS A 121 -6.56 0.52 -8.91
N ILE A 122 -5.51 -0.24 -9.17
CA ILE A 122 -4.20 0.03 -8.60
C ILE A 122 -3.69 1.39 -9.07
N PHE A 123 -3.80 1.68 -10.36
CA PHE A 123 -3.36 2.94 -10.92
C PHE A 123 -4.14 4.10 -10.32
N PHE A 124 -5.47 3.95 -10.19
CA PHE A 124 -6.31 4.96 -9.59
C PHE A 124 -5.87 5.27 -8.14
N LEU A 125 -5.62 4.23 -7.36
CA LEU A 125 -5.22 4.40 -5.96
C LEU A 125 -3.85 5.03 -5.83
N ILE A 126 -2.90 4.62 -6.67
CA ILE A 126 -1.57 5.20 -6.65
C ILE A 126 -1.65 6.68 -7.02
N GLU A 127 -2.39 7.01 -8.05
CA GLU A 127 -2.55 8.41 -8.45
C GLU A 127 -3.18 9.21 -7.33
N LYS A 128 -4.22 8.66 -6.71
CA LYS A 128 -4.91 9.33 -5.61
C LYS A 128 -3.98 9.70 -4.45
N TYR A 129 -3.10 8.78 -4.09
CA TYR A 129 -2.28 8.95 -2.89
C TYR A 129 -0.89 9.49 -3.15
N LEU A 130 -0.35 9.33 -4.35
CA LEU A 130 1.02 9.75 -4.64
C LEU A 130 1.12 10.93 -5.60
N LYS A 131 0.12 11.12 -6.46
CA LYS A 131 0.18 12.17 -7.48
C LYS A 131 -0.89 13.23 -7.28
N HIS A 132 -1.90 12.92 -6.48
CA HIS A 132 -2.96 13.89 -6.24
C HIS A 132 -2.44 14.90 -5.22
N GLU A 133 -1.79 15.92 -5.70
CA GLU A 133 -1.33 17.00 -4.82
C GLU A 133 -2.54 17.72 -4.26
N VAL A 134 -2.36 18.28 -3.07
CA VAL A 134 -3.37 19.12 -2.51
C VAL A 134 -3.60 20.26 -3.50
N LEU A 135 -4.78 20.28 -4.09
CA LEU A 135 -5.10 21.31 -5.05
C LEU A 135 -5.13 22.65 -4.34
N PRO A 136 -4.54 23.67 -4.95
CA PRO A 136 -4.65 25.00 -4.38
C PRO A 136 -6.10 25.41 -4.23
N SER A 137 -6.39 26.23 -3.23
CA SER A 137 -7.76 26.63 -2.92
C SER A 137 -8.46 27.32 -4.08
N TYR A 138 -7.71 27.89 -4.99
CA TYR A 138 -8.32 28.55 -6.13
C TYR A 138 -9.01 27.58 -7.09
N ILE A 139 -8.77 26.30 -6.94
CA ILE A 139 -9.37 25.28 -7.81
C ILE A 139 -10.77 24.92 -7.35
N GLU A 140 -11.10 25.27 -6.17
CA GLU A 140 -12.42 25.00 -5.62
C GLU A 140 -13.53 25.67 -6.43
#